data_b4c4234136f20f0b0c0b7eb17c737c80
#
_entry.id   b4c4234136f20f0b0c0b7eb17c737c80
#
_cell.length_a   1.000
_cell.length_b   1.000
_cell.length_c   1.000
_cell.angle_alpha   90.00
_cell.angle_beta   90.00
_cell.angle_gamma   90.00
#
_symmetry.space_group_name_H-M   'P 1'
#
loop_
_entity.id
_entity.type
_entity.pdbx_description
1 polymer ?
#
loop_
_entity_poly.entity_id
_entity_poly.type
_entity_poly.pdbx_seq_one_letter_code
_entity_poly.pdbx_strand_id
1 'polypeptide(L)'
;MFGLGGCATRGGLFGGTEGSPMHGYAAPAVPHIRLGVVGMGSRGCGVVGRACNLPGITVTAICDNVAAKFGRPQKMLADKKRPKAKEYLGEDAWQRLCEDPNVDVIYNTTPWALHVPVALAAMRGGKHVFTEVPSAFTVDQCWELVETSEKTKRHCMQLENCCYGEIEMLTFNLAKLGMLGELVHAEGAYIHDLRHMCATMVPDCEGWRYGENRDHGGNRYPTHGLVPLCLTMDINRGDRMDYLVSLDSNQANFKAYMEAVLPKDNPRRRTPVRMADMNSTLIKTANGRSMLIQHDVASPRPYSRIQLVTGTKGAICDYPFRVVFEEFPGSGAHAWYDEKRAGEIREKYRHPLWKTVGELAKRVGGHGGMDFIMDARWIYCLQQGLPLDMDVYDLAATSCLCELTELSADRRGRTYDIPDFTRGDWRYNKPLGIVDIDLRKMGVEADKVGAAAGQITV
;
A
#
# COMPACT_ATOMS: atom_id res chain seq x y z
N MET A 1 36.57 -32.68 4.24
CA MET A 1 36.49 -31.92 2.98
C MET A 1 35.07 -31.98 2.50
N PHE A 2 34.28 -30.97 2.84
CA PHE A 2 32.93 -30.82 2.28
C PHE A 2 32.87 -29.40 1.70
N GLY A 3 32.69 -29.36 0.38
CA GLY A 3 32.64 -28.12 -0.37
C GLY A 3 31.42 -27.33 -0.06
N LEU A 4 31.62 -26.05 0.27
CA LEU A 4 30.59 -25.02 0.34
C LEU A 4 30.19 -24.66 -1.09
N GLY A 5 29.03 -25.13 -1.53
CA GLY A 5 28.39 -24.67 -2.75
C GLY A 5 27.88 -23.24 -2.54
N GLY A 6 28.64 -22.26 -3.02
CA GLY A 6 28.19 -20.88 -3.09
C GLY A 6 27.00 -20.78 -4.06
N CYS A 7 25.89 -20.23 -3.60
CA CYS A 7 24.81 -19.79 -4.45
C CYS A 7 25.31 -18.60 -5.28
N ALA A 8 25.61 -18.84 -6.54
CA ALA A 8 26.02 -17.78 -7.46
C ALA A 8 24.85 -16.84 -7.70
N THR A 9 24.94 -15.62 -7.19
CA THR A 9 24.15 -14.50 -7.67
C THR A 9 24.40 -14.35 -9.16
N ARG A 10 23.36 -14.47 -9.98
CA ARG A 10 23.42 -14.09 -11.40
C ARG A 10 23.65 -12.57 -11.45
N GLY A 11 24.90 -12.18 -11.46
CA GLY A 11 25.31 -10.86 -11.86
C GLY A 11 24.99 -10.69 -13.34
N GLY A 12 23.96 -9.94 -13.65
CA GLY A 12 23.65 -9.54 -15.02
C GLY A 12 24.81 -8.70 -15.57
N LEU A 13 25.37 -9.15 -16.68
CA LEU A 13 26.25 -8.38 -17.55
C LEU A 13 25.46 -7.23 -18.19
N PHE A 14 25.25 -6.14 -17.44
CA PHE A 14 24.88 -4.85 -18.02
C PHE A 14 25.70 -3.78 -17.30
N GLY A 15 26.79 -3.39 -17.95
CA GLY A 15 27.53 -2.19 -17.61
C GLY A 15 26.66 -0.96 -17.89
N GLY A 16 26.29 -0.26 -16.84
CA GLY A 16 25.61 1.00 -16.87
C GLY A 16 25.43 1.46 -15.43
N THR A 17 26.28 2.36 -14.97
CA THR A 17 26.19 3.06 -13.69
C THR A 17 25.13 4.14 -13.79
N GLU A 18 23.87 3.76 -13.99
CA GLU A 18 22.76 4.69 -13.81
C GLU A 18 21.94 4.17 -12.64
N GLY A 19 21.95 4.93 -11.57
CA GLY A 19 21.32 4.68 -10.30
C GLY A 19 19.87 4.16 -10.30
N SER A 20 19.08 4.48 -9.27
CA SER A 20 17.64 4.13 -9.22
C SER A 20 16.83 5.07 -10.12
N PRO A 21 16.72 4.82 -11.44
CA PRO A 21 16.23 5.82 -12.40
C PRO A 21 14.75 6.17 -12.26
N MET A 22 14.02 5.44 -11.41
CA MET A 22 12.63 5.74 -11.05
C MET A 22 12.49 6.41 -9.69
N HIS A 23 13.56 6.50 -8.90
CA HIS A 23 13.51 7.25 -7.65
C HIS A 23 13.48 8.76 -7.94
N GLY A 24 12.47 9.45 -7.40
CA GLY A 24 12.26 10.87 -7.68
C GLY A 24 11.94 11.17 -9.16
N TYR A 25 11.66 10.15 -9.97
CA TYR A 25 11.24 10.34 -11.35
C TYR A 25 9.93 11.10 -11.42
N ALA A 26 9.90 12.15 -12.23
CA ALA A 26 8.71 12.93 -12.56
C ALA A 26 8.37 12.70 -14.03
N ALA A 27 7.22 12.09 -14.30
CA ALA A 27 6.72 11.99 -15.67
C ALA A 27 6.32 13.37 -16.20
N PRO A 28 6.32 13.59 -17.52
CA PRO A 28 5.73 14.78 -18.09
C PRO A 28 4.31 15.02 -17.57
N ALA A 29 3.98 16.27 -17.27
CA ALA A 29 2.68 16.63 -16.71
C ALA A 29 1.52 16.17 -17.59
N VAL A 30 0.49 15.59 -16.97
CA VAL A 30 -0.76 15.16 -17.60
C VAL A 30 -1.89 16.00 -17.00
N PRO A 31 -2.19 17.19 -17.54
CA PRO A 31 -3.14 18.13 -16.94
C PRO A 31 -4.54 17.56 -16.77
N HIS A 32 -4.95 16.65 -17.67
CA HIS A 32 -6.22 15.93 -17.57
C HIS A 32 -5.97 14.43 -17.75
N ILE A 33 -6.19 13.66 -16.69
CA ILE A 33 -5.87 12.23 -16.62
C ILE A 33 -7.07 11.42 -17.13
N ARG A 34 -6.82 10.55 -18.12
CA ARG A 34 -7.78 9.57 -18.63
C ARG A 34 -7.52 8.24 -17.93
N LEU A 35 -8.43 7.87 -17.03
CA LEU A 35 -8.28 6.72 -16.12
C LEU A 35 -9.00 5.50 -16.67
N GLY A 36 -8.28 4.38 -16.78
CA GLY A 36 -8.83 3.05 -16.95
C GLY A 36 -8.81 2.29 -15.62
N VAL A 37 -9.92 1.67 -15.24
CA VAL A 37 -10.02 0.88 -14.00
C VAL A 37 -10.24 -0.59 -14.34
N VAL A 38 -9.39 -1.47 -13.83
CA VAL A 38 -9.46 -2.93 -14.03
C VAL A 38 -9.92 -3.60 -12.75
N GLY A 39 -11.05 -4.35 -12.83
CA GLY A 39 -11.73 -4.98 -11.70
C GLY A 39 -12.83 -4.09 -11.11
N MET A 40 -14.10 -4.39 -11.44
CA MET A 40 -15.28 -3.63 -10.99
C MET A 40 -15.96 -4.26 -9.77
N GLY A 41 -15.16 -4.82 -8.85
CA GLY A 41 -15.62 -5.20 -7.52
C GLY A 41 -15.89 -3.99 -6.63
N SER A 42 -16.03 -4.22 -5.32
CA SER A 42 -16.25 -3.14 -4.33
C SER A 42 -15.16 -2.08 -4.39
N ARG A 43 -13.89 -2.51 -4.54
CA ARG A 43 -12.74 -1.61 -4.60
C ARG A 43 -12.75 -0.75 -5.86
N GLY A 44 -12.91 -1.34 -7.05
CA GLY A 44 -12.98 -0.61 -8.32
C GLY A 44 -14.14 0.36 -8.40
N CYS A 45 -15.33 -0.02 -7.92
CA CYS A 45 -16.45 0.92 -7.79
C CYS A 45 -16.12 2.09 -6.87
N GLY A 46 -15.40 1.83 -5.76
CA GLY A 46 -14.93 2.89 -4.85
C GLY A 46 -13.99 3.88 -5.56
N VAL A 47 -13.08 3.38 -6.40
CA VAL A 47 -12.19 4.22 -7.23
C VAL A 47 -12.99 5.13 -8.16
N VAL A 48 -13.96 4.57 -8.89
CA VAL A 48 -14.84 5.36 -9.78
C VAL A 48 -15.56 6.47 -9.00
N GLY A 49 -16.11 6.13 -7.82
CA GLY A 49 -16.78 7.11 -6.96
C GLY A 49 -15.85 8.24 -6.48
N ARG A 50 -14.62 7.93 -6.07
CA ARG A 50 -13.65 8.95 -5.64
C ARG A 50 -13.17 9.80 -6.80
N ALA A 51 -12.88 9.20 -7.96
CA ALA A 51 -12.49 9.92 -9.17
C ALA A 51 -13.56 10.94 -9.62
N CYS A 52 -14.84 10.66 -9.43
CA CYS A 52 -15.91 11.61 -9.69
C CYS A 52 -15.82 12.89 -8.85
N ASN A 53 -15.18 12.86 -7.70
CA ASN A 53 -15.03 14.00 -6.78
C ASN A 53 -13.64 14.68 -6.87
N LEU A 54 -12.82 14.30 -7.86
CA LEU A 54 -11.50 14.89 -8.07
C LEU A 54 -11.47 15.65 -9.41
N PRO A 55 -10.87 16.83 -9.46
CA PRO A 55 -10.75 17.61 -10.69
C PRO A 55 -9.63 17.05 -11.58
N GLY A 56 -9.76 17.33 -12.90
CA GLY A 56 -8.72 16.97 -13.86
C GLY A 56 -8.52 15.47 -14.09
N ILE A 57 -9.53 14.65 -13.75
CA ILE A 57 -9.54 13.22 -14.04
C ILE A 57 -10.89 12.78 -14.62
N THR A 58 -10.85 11.87 -15.57
CA THR A 58 -12.04 11.23 -16.14
C THR A 58 -11.83 9.73 -16.22
N VAL A 59 -12.79 8.96 -15.72
CA VAL A 59 -12.83 7.50 -15.92
C VAL A 59 -13.28 7.25 -17.35
N THR A 60 -12.35 6.94 -18.24
CA THR A 60 -12.62 6.72 -19.67
C THR A 60 -12.90 5.27 -20.00
N ALA A 61 -12.41 4.34 -19.20
CA ALA A 61 -12.57 2.90 -19.41
C ALA A 61 -12.70 2.13 -18.09
N ILE A 62 -13.52 1.09 -18.12
CA ILE A 62 -13.69 0.12 -17.02
C ILE A 62 -13.62 -1.30 -17.59
N CYS A 63 -13.03 -2.22 -16.84
CA CYS A 63 -12.84 -3.61 -17.24
C CYS A 63 -13.23 -4.58 -16.15
N ASP A 64 -13.98 -5.62 -16.49
CA ASP A 64 -14.28 -6.77 -15.65
C ASP A 64 -14.63 -8.00 -16.52
N ASN A 65 -14.54 -9.19 -15.96
CA ASN A 65 -14.97 -10.41 -16.65
C ASN A 65 -16.47 -10.71 -16.43
N VAL A 66 -17.18 -9.95 -15.59
CA VAL A 66 -18.60 -10.10 -15.29
C VAL A 66 -19.38 -8.87 -15.72
N ALA A 67 -20.19 -9.00 -16.76
CA ALA A 67 -20.95 -7.88 -17.37
C ALA A 67 -21.85 -7.15 -16.35
N ALA A 68 -22.46 -7.87 -15.41
CA ALA A 68 -23.35 -7.26 -14.38
C ALA A 68 -22.63 -6.24 -13.49
N LYS A 69 -21.31 -6.32 -13.37
CA LYS A 69 -20.52 -5.38 -12.53
C LYS A 69 -20.38 -3.99 -13.15
N PHE A 70 -20.68 -3.78 -14.43
CA PHE A 70 -20.60 -2.46 -15.05
C PHE A 70 -21.77 -1.52 -14.69
N GLY A 71 -22.91 -2.06 -14.31
CA GLY A 71 -24.11 -1.24 -14.02
C GLY A 71 -23.88 -0.23 -12.90
N ARG A 72 -23.24 -0.65 -11.80
CA ARG A 72 -22.99 0.23 -10.65
C ARG A 72 -22.04 1.38 -10.95
N PRO A 73 -20.82 1.18 -11.49
CA PRO A 73 -19.92 2.29 -11.81
C PRO A 73 -20.48 3.23 -12.89
N GLN A 74 -21.18 2.71 -13.91
CA GLN A 74 -21.82 3.57 -14.91
C GLN A 74 -22.92 4.44 -14.32
N LYS A 75 -23.72 3.90 -13.39
CA LYS A 75 -24.70 4.70 -12.66
C LYS A 75 -24.02 5.79 -11.83
N MET A 76 -22.92 5.49 -11.13
CA MET A 76 -22.17 6.49 -10.36
C MET A 76 -21.65 7.62 -11.23
N LEU A 77 -21.13 7.32 -12.42
CA LEU A 77 -20.72 8.33 -13.41
C LEU A 77 -21.90 9.19 -13.86
N ALA A 78 -23.03 8.58 -14.22
CA ALA A 78 -24.23 9.28 -14.65
C ALA A 78 -24.81 10.20 -13.55
N ASP A 79 -24.90 9.72 -12.32
CA ASP A 79 -25.37 10.50 -11.16
C ASP A 79 -24.52 11.75 -10.91
N LYS A 80 -23.22 11.69 -11.27
CA LYS A 80 -22.26 12.81 -11.18
C LYS A 80 -22.11 13.58 -12.48
N LYS A 81 -22.98 13.34 -13.48
CA LYS A 81 -22.94 13.97 -14.81
C LYS A 81 -21.55 13.80 -15.51
N ARG A 82 -20.88 12.69 -15.25
CA ARG A 82 -19.63 12.32 -15.91
C ARG A 82 -19.91 11.49 -17.17
N PRO A 83 -19.05 11.54 -18.19
CA PRO A 83 -19.19 10.71 -19.39
C PRO A 83 -19.28 9.22 -19.05
N LYS A 84 -20.02 8.45 -19.86
CA LYS A 84 -20.03 6.99 -19.80
C LYS A 84 -18.65 6.45 -20.10
N ALA A 85 -18.14 5.54 -19.27
CA ALA A 85 -16.88 4.86 -19.52
C ALA A 85 -17.05 3.73 -20.55
N LYS A 86 -16.03 3.52 -21.39
CA LYS A 86 -15.97 2.37 -22.30
C LYS A 86 -15.81 1.08 -21.52
N GLU A 87 -16.60 0.08 -21.84
CA GLU A 87 -16.62 -1.21 -21.15
C GLU A 87 -15.75 -2.24 -21.87
N TYR A 88 -14.85 -2.89 -21.13
CA TYR A 88 -14.01 -3.99 -21.59
C TYR A 88 -14.42 -5.26 -20.85
N LEU A 89 -15.23 -6.09 -21.52
CA LEU A 89 -15.75 -7.34 -20.97
C LEU A 89 -14.90 -8.53 -21.41
N GLY A 90 -14.56 -9.41 -20.47
CA GLY A 90 -13.87 -10.70 -20.68
C GLY A 90 -12.67 -10.89 -19.79
N GLU A 91 -12.23 -12.14 -19.63
CA GLU A 91 -11.12 -12.51 -18.75
C GLU A 91 -9.81 -11.80 -19.11
N ASP A 92 -9.50 -11.70 -20.42
CA ASP A 92 -8.30 -11.05 -20.94
C ASP A 92 -8.55 -9.64 -21.49
N ALA A 93 -9.74 -9.07 -21.26
CA ALA A 93 -10.12 -7.77 -21.79
C ALA A 93 -9.25 -6.61 -21.25
N TRP A 94 -8.62 -6.79 -20.10
CA TRP A 94 -7.66 -5.87 -19.52
C TRP A 94 -6.44 -5.63 -20.42
N GLN A 95 -6.02 -6.60 -21.24
CA GLN A 95 -4.93 -6.42 -22.22
C GLN A 95 -5.30 -5.34 -23.23
N ARG A 96 -6.50 -5.43 -23.81
CA ARG A 96 -7.00 -4.42 -24.76
C ARG A 96 -7.19 -3.04 -24.12
N LEU A 97 -7.56 -2.99 -22.85
CA LEU A 97 -7.66 -1.74 -22.11
C LEU A 97 -6.27 -1.11 -21.91
N CYS A 98 -5.25 -1.91 -21.58
CA CYS A 98 -3.86 -1.43 -21.48
C CYS A 98 -3.30 -0.85 -22.79
N GLU A 99 -3.85 -1.25 -23.93
CA GLU A 99 -3.47 -0.74 -25.27
C GLU A 99 -4.31 0.47 -25.74
N ASP A 100 -5.42 0.81 -25.03
CA ASP A 100 -6.31 1.89 -25.47
C ASP A 100 -5.59 3.25 -25.44
N PRO A 101 -5.48 3.97 -26.59
CA PRO A 101 -4.83 5.28 -26.66
C PRO A 101 -5.58 6.38 -25.88
N ASN A 102 -6.84 6.13 -25.48
CA ASN A 102 -7.64 7.05 -24.68
C ASN A 102 -7.50 6.83 -23.17
N VAL A 103 -6.47 6.10 -22.74
CA VAL A 103 -6.15 5.84 -21.33
C VAL A 103 -4.70 6.26 -21.07
N ASP A 104 -4.46 7.02 -20.00
CA ASP A 104 -3.14 7.45 -19.56
C ASP A 104 -2.65 6.61 -18.36
N VAL A 105 -3.59 6.23 -17.50
CA VAL A 105 -3.35 5.55 -16.23
C VAL A 105 -4.25 4.33 -16.09
N ILE A 106 -3.68 3.22 -15.66
CA ILE A 106 -4.41 2.02 -15.22
C ILE A 106 -4.46 1.99 -13.70
N TYR A 107 -5.66 1.90 -13.14
CA TYR A 107 -5.89 1.60 -11.73
C TYR A 107 -6.32 0.14 -11.61
N ASN A 108 -5.45 -0.68 -11.04
CA ASN A 108 -5.62 -2.12 -10.98
C ASN A 108 -6.18 -2.54 -9.61
N THR A 109 -7.44 -3.01 -9.62
CA THR A 109 -8.18 -3.50 -8.44
C THR A 109 -8.62 -4.96 -8.61
N THR A 110 -7.89 -5.72 -9.39
CA THR A 110 -8.16 -7.15 -9.65
C THR A 110 -7.86 -8.01 -8.42
N PRO A 111 -8.24 -9.29 -8.41
CA PRO A 111 -7.64 -10.28 -7.51
C PRO A 111 -6.12 -10.35 -7.68
N TRP A 112 -5.42 -10.76 -6.62
CA TRP A 112 -3.96 -10.74 -6.52
C TRP A 112 -3.22 -11.38 -7.69
N ALA A 113 -3.73 -12.49 -8.23
CA ALA A 113 -3.11 -13.18 -9.36
C ALA A 113 -2.93 -12.30 -10.61
N LEU A 114 -3.72 -11.24 -10.77
CA LEU A 114 -3.67 -10.32 -11.92
C LEU A 114 -2.94 -9.01 -11.61
N HIS A 115 -2.43 -8.79 -10.39
CA HIS A 115 -1.73 -7.54 -10.07
C HIS A 115 -0.52 -7.33 -10.97
N VAL A 116 0.38 -8.31 -11.05
CA VAL A 116 1.60 -8.21 -11.85
C VAL A 116 1.31 -8.26 -13.36
N PRO A 117 0.52 -9.22 -13.90
CA PRO A 117 0.22 -9.24 -15.33
C PRO A 117 -0.36 -7.94 -15.87
N VAL A 118 -1.34 -7.35 -15.17
CA VAL A 118 -1.94 -6.08 -15.55
C VAL A 118 -0.94 -4.94 -15.48
N ALA A 119 -0.12 -4.87 -14.42
CA ALA A 119 0.87 -3.82 -14.25
C ALA A 119 1.93 -3.84 -15.37
N LEU A 120 2.43 -5.02 -15.72
CA LEU A 120 3.39 -5.18 -16.81
C LEU A 120 2.80 -4.79 -18.17
N ALA A 121 1.58 -5.25 -18.46
CA ALA A 121 0.92 -4.90 -19.72
C ALA A 121 0.65 -3.40 -19.81
N ALA A 122 0.21 -2.76 -18.74
CA ALA A 122 -0.01 -1.32 -18.68
C ALA A 122 1.28 -0.54 -19.00
N MET A 123 2.38 -0.86 -18.33
CA MET A 123 3.67 -0.18 -18.56
C MET A 123 4.20 -0.42 -19.98
N ARG A 124 4.10 -1.65 -20.50
CA ARG A 124 4.48 -2.00 -21.88
C ARG A 124 3.59 -1.32 -22.92
N GLY A 125 2.30 -1.11 -22.60
CA GLY A 125 1.34 -0.33 -23.37
C GLY A 125 1.51 1.20 -23.23
N GLY A 126 2.56 1.65 -22.54
CA GLY A 126 2.89 3.07 -22.36
C GLY A 126 2.03 3.80 -21.31
N LYS A 127 1.36 3.09 -20.42
CA LYS A 127 0.51 3.66 -19.35
C LYS A 127 1.26 3.71 -18.02
N HIS A 128 0.96 4.69 -17.18
CA HIS A 128 1.27 4.58 -15.76
C HIS A 128 0.31 3.58 -15.11
N VAL A 129 0.77 2.87 -14.09
CA VAL A 129 -0.06 1.89 -13.40
C VAL A 129 0.01 2.05 -11.89
N PHE A 130 -1.15 2.00 -11.27
CA PHE A 130 -1.32 2.00 -9.83
C PHE A 130 -2.06 0.73 -9.44
N THR A 131 -1.43 -0.11 -8.62
CA THR A 131 -1.91 -1.45 -8.30
C THR A 131 -2.22 -1.57 -6.83
N GLU A 132 -3.37 -2.16 -6.50
CA GLU A 132 -3.76 -2.52 -5.14
C GLU A 132 -2.72 -3.44 -4.48
N VAL A 133 -2.77 -3.52 -3.19
CA VAL A 133 -1.75 -4.16 -2.36
C VAL A 133 -2.10 -5.58 -1.93
N PRO A 134 -1.09 -6.43 -1.74
CA PRO A 134 0.29 -6.32 -2.21
C PRO A 134 0.35 -6.34 -3.74
N SER A 135 1.31 -5.61 -4.31
CA SER A 135 1.37 -5.47 -5.78
C SER A 135 2.11 -6.62 -6.47
N ALA A 136 2.89 -7.40 -5.73
CA ALA A 136 3.59 -8.59 -6.17
C ALA A 136 3.68 -9.62 -5.02
N PHE A 137 4.01 -10.87 -5.34
CA PHE A 137 4.02 -11.98 -4.38
C PHE A 137 5.31 -12.79 -4.38
N THR A 138 6.20 -12.57 -5.34
CA THR A 138 7.51 -13.20 -5.41
C THR A 138 8.60 -12.18 -5.68
N VAL A 139 9.83 -12.52 -5.31
CA VAL A 139 11.02 -11.70 -5.57
C VAL A 139 11.21 -11.47 -7.08
N ASP A 140 11.01 -12.52 -7.88
CA ASP A 140 11.13 -12.42 -9.34
C ASP A 140 10.10 -11.45 -9.94
N GLN A 141 8.85 -11.51 -9.48
CA GLN A 141 7.81 -10.55 -9.89
C GLN A 141 8.18 -9.11 -9.52
N CYS A 142 8.78 -8.90 -8.34
CA CYS A 142 9.24 -7.57 -7.93
C CYS A 142 10.32 -7.04 -8.87
N TRP A 143 11.30 -7.86 -9.24
CA TRP A 143 12.32 -7.48 -10.21
C TRP A 143 11.73 -7.19 -11.59
N GLU A 144 10.80 -7.99 -12.08
CA GLU A 144 10.16 -7.77 -13.38
C GLU A 144 9.41 -6.43 -13.43
N LEU A 145 8.72 -6.06 -12.35
CA LEU A 145 8.06 -4.74 -12.23
C LEU A 145 9.08 -3.59 -12.21
N VAL A 146 10.16 -3.71 -11.45
CA VAL A 146 11.23 -2.71 -11.39
C VAL A 146 11.84 -2.50 -12.76
N GLU A 147 12.33 -3.57 -13.41
CA GLU A 147 12.99 -3.51 -14.71
C GLU A 147 12.06 -2.98 -15.81
N THR A 148 10.77 -3.36 -15.77
CA THR A 148 9.79 -2.85 -16.74
C THR A 148 9.51 -1.37 -16.53
N SER A 149 9.37 -0.90 -15.29
CA SER A 149 9.19 0.50 -14.96
C SER A 149 10.39 1.35 -15.39
N GLU A 150 11.61 0.89 -15.09
CA GLU A 150 12.86 1.53 -15.49
C GLU A 150 12.98 1.64 -17.02
N LYS A 151 12.70 0.55 -17.74
CA LYS A 151 12.79 0.48 -19.20
C LYS A 151 11.75 1.35 -19.90
N THR A 152 10.52 1.36 -19.41
CA THR A 152 9.40 2.08 -20.05
C THR A 152 9.27 3.52 -19.58
N LYS A 153 9.96 3.90 -18.50
CA LYS A 153 9.78 5.19 -17.82
C LYS A 153 8.30 5.45 -17.49
N ARG A 154 7.62 4.41 -16.97
CA ARG A 154 6.24 4.51 -16.49
C ARG A 154 6.22 4.27 -14.99
N HIS A 155 5.47 5.11 -14.29
CA HIS A 155 5.24 4.88 -12.87
C HIS A 155 4.53 3.56 -12.67
N CYS A 156 5.03 2.77 -11.71
CA CYS A 156 4.39 1.61 -11.14
C CYS A 156 4.34 1.82 -9.63
N MET A 157 3.19 2.25 -9.11
CA MET A 157 3.01 2.57 -7.70
C MET A 157 2.05 1.59 -7.05
N GLN A 158 2.40 1.11 -5.86
CA GLN A 158 1.43 0.41 -5.03
C GLN A 158 0.47 1.41 -4.35
N LEU A 159 -0.79 1.03 -4.27
CA LEU A 159 -1.84 1.87 -3.69
C LEU A 159 -1.98 1.61 -2.18
N GLU A 160 -0.88 1.86 -1.45
CA GLU A 160 -0.89 1.69 -0.01
C GLU A 160 -1.54 2.91 0.68
N ASN A 161 -2.84 2.81 0.85
CA ASN A 161 -3.67 3.86 1.42
C ASN A 161 -3.32 4.17 2.89
N CYS A 162 -2.78 3.19 3.64
CA CYS A 162 -2.43 3.39 5.04
C CYS A 162 -1.31 4.42 5.23
N CYS A 163 -0.46 4.65 4.21
CA CYS A 163 0.50 5.76 4.23
C CYS A 163 -0.16 7.13 4.37
N TYR A 164 -1.43 7.23 4.00
CA TYR A 164 -2.22 8.46 4.04
C TYR A 164 -3.22 8.49 5.21
N GLY A 165 -3.12 7.54 6.14
CA GLY A 165 -3.86 7.56 7.41
C GLY A 165 -3.47 8.77 8.27
N GLU A 166 -4.41 9.27 9.09
CA GLU A 166 -4.17 10.50 9.85
C GLU A 166 -3.00 10.33 10.84
N ILE A 167 -2.92 9.20 11.52
CA ILE A 167 -1.88 8.95 12.53
C ILE A 167 -0.57 8.51 11.86
N GLU A 168 -0.62 7.76 10.77
CA GLU A 168 0.56 7.42 9.98
C GLU A 168 1.24 8.68 9.42
N MET A 169 0.46 9.61 8.88
CA MET A 169 0.98 10.89 8.39
C MET A 169 1.43 11.81 9.53
N LEU A 170 0.76 11.77 10.69
CA LEU A 170 1.24 12.47 11.88
C LEU A 170 2.59 11.91 12.34
N THR A 171 2.74 10.58 12.37
CA THR A 171 3.98 9.91 12.74
C THR A 171 5.11 10.30 11.79
N PHE A 172 4.84 10.26 10.48
CA PHE A 172 5.77 10.72 9.45
C PHE A 172 6.17 12.18 9.68
N ASN A 173 5.20 13.06 9.90
CA ASN A 173 5.46 14.48 10.13
C ASN A 173 6.33 14.71 11.38
N LEU A 174 6.04 14.06 12.50
CA LEU A 174 6.83 14.14 13.73
C LEU A 174 8.27 13.63 13.53
N ALA A 175 8.44 12.54 12.78
CA ALA A 175 9.76 12.01 12.44
C ALA A 175 10.56 13.02 11.59
N LYS A 176 9.95 13.59 10.53
CA LYS A 176 10.59 14.58 9.64
C LYS A 176 10.91 15.91 10.35
N LEU A 177 10.15 16.28 11.36
CA LEU A 177 10.43 17.42 12.22
C LEU A 177 11.51 17.12 13.28
N GLY A 178 12.03 15.88 13.33
CA GLY A 178 13.07 15.46 14.29
C GLY A 178 12.56 15.31 15.73
N MET A 179 11.26 15.32 15.96
CA MET A 179 10.66 15.26 17.29
C MET A 179 10.82 13.89 17.96
N LEU A 180 10.94 12.83 17.17
CA LEU A 180 11.22 11.50 17.66
C LEU A 180 12.73 11.23 17.86
N GLY A 181 13.59 12.15 17.39
CA GLY A 181 15.04 11.95 17.39
C GLY A 181 15.50 10.94 16.34
N GLU A 182 16.59 10.22 16.62
CA GLU A 182 17.04 9.10 15.78
C GLU A 182 16.11 7.92 15.97
N LEU A 183 15.54 7.42 14.88
CA LEU A 183 14.61 6.29 14.92
C LEU A 183 15.37 4.98 15.16
N VAL A 184 14.86 4.15 16.05
CA VAL A 184 15.52 2.91 16.51
C VAL A 184 14.72 1.68 16.14
N HIS A 185 13.40 1.74 16.37
CA HIS A 185 12.51 0.59 16.23
C HIS A 185 11.12 1.02 15.77
N ALA A 186 10.47 0.15 15.01
CA ALA A 186 9.07 0.33 14.63
C ALA A 186 8.30 -0.99 14.66
N GLU A 187 6.98 -0.90 14.93
CA GLU A 187 6.07 -2.05 14.89
C GLU A 187 4.86 -1.72 14.01
N GLY A 188 4.51 -2.64 13.13
CA GLY A 188 3.35 -2.52 12.27
C GLY A 188 2.60 -3.84 12.13
N ALA A 189 1.35 -3.78 11.71
CA ALA A 189 0.55 -4.97 11.57
C ALA A 189 -0.56 -4.83 10.52
N TYR A 190 -1.08 -5.97 10.10
CA TYR A 190 -2.42 -6.11 9.56
C TYR A 190 -3.17 -7.15 10.39
N ILE A 191 -3.88 -6.66 11.40
CA ILE A 191 -4.72 -7.46 12.28
C ILE A 191 -6.17 -7.10 11.98
N HIS A 192 -6.93 -8.06 11.47
CA HIS A 192 -8.30 -7.81 11.03
C HIS A 192 -9.09 -9.12 10.99
N ASP A 193 -10.16 -9.25 11.74
CA ASP A 193 -11.00 -10.45 11.65
C ASP A 193 -11.68 -10.54 10.27
N LEU A 194 -11.05 -11.29 9.38
CA LEU A 194 -11.55 -11.57 8.02
C LEU A 194 -12.03 -13.01 7.84
N ARG A 195 -12.27 -13.76 8.92
CA ARG A 195 -12.67 -15.16 8.85
C ARG A 195 -13.91 -15.36 7.99
N HIS A 196 -14.91 -14.49 8.10
CA HIS A 196 -16.11 -14.56 7.26
C HIS A 196 -15.75 -14.43 5.77
N MET A 197 -14.99 -13.42 5.40
CA MET A 197 -14.55 -13.17 4.03
C MET A 197 -13.74 -14.35 3.48
N CYS A 198 -12.80 -14.86 4.27
CA CYS A 198 -11.93 -15.96 3.84
C CYS A 198 -12.65 -17.32 3.78
N ALA A 199 -13.63 -17.59 4.65
CA ALA A 199 -14.26 -18.91 4.75
C ALA A 199 -15.52 -19.08 3.91
N THR A 200 -16.37 -18.06 3.80
CA THR A 200 -17.75 -18.19 3.33
C THR A 200 -18.04 -17.49 2.00
N MET A 201 -17.32 -16.41 1.67
CA MET A 201 -17.59 -15.68 0.44
C MET A 201 -17.30 -16.52 -0.80
N VAL A 202 -18.14 -16.35 -1.80
CA VAL A 202 -18.01 -17.03 -3.09
C VAL A 202 -16.95 -16.37 -3.99
N PRO A 203 -16.42 -17.09 -5.00
CA PRO A 203 -15.30 -16.61 -5.83
C PRO A 203 -15.45 -15.22 -6.45
N ASP A 204 -16.67 -14.84 -6.82
CA ASP A 204 -16.94 -13.57 -7.51
C ASP A 204 -16.97 -12.35 -6.60
N CYS A 205 -16.89 -12.49 -5.29
CA CYS A 205 -16.79 -11.37 -4.36
C CYS A 205 -15.37 -11.22 -3.83
N GLU A 206 -14.92 -12.07 -2.95
CA GLU A 206 -13.53 -12.11 -2.45
C GLU A 206 -13.10 -13.54 -2.10
N GLY A 207 -13.82 -14.52 -2.64
CA GLY A 207 -13.55 -15.94 -2.41
C GLY A 207 -12.18 -16.42 -2.86
N TRP A 208 -11.50 -15.65 -3.71
CA TRP A 208 -10.11 -15.90 -4.09
C TRP A 208 -9.15 -15.84 -2.88
N ARG A 209 -9.47 -15.07 -1.82
CA ARG A 209 -8.68 -15.03 -0.58
C ARG A 209 -8.62 -16.38 0.12
N TYR A 210 -9.68 -17.19 0.03
CA TYR A 210 -9.65 -18.56 0.58
C TYR A 210 -8.56 -19.40 -0.10
N GLY A 211 -8.44 -19.31 -1.42
CA GLY A 211 -7.40 -20.02 -2.17
C GLY A 211 -6.00 -19.59 -1.74
N GLU A 212 -5.77 -18.28 -1.67
CA GLU A 212 -4.48 -17.73 -1.21
C GLU A 212 -4.12 -18.21 0.20
N ASN A 213 -5.06 -18.12 1.14
CA ASN A 213 -4.84 -18.53 2.53
C ASN A 213 -4.70 -20.05 2.69
N ARG A 214 -5.38 -20.84 1.82
CA ARG A 214 -5.25 -22.28 1.78
C ARG A 214 -3.84 -22.72 1.35
N ASP A 215 -3.30 -22.07 0.35
CA ASP A 215 -2.10 -22.54 -0.36
C ASP A 215 -0.81 -21.89 0.16
N HIS A 216 -0.89 -20.79 0.91
CA HIS A 216 0.24 -20.00 1.37
C HIS A 216 0.24 -19.75 2.89
N GLY A 217 1.46 -19.75 3.47
CA GLY A 217 1.74 -19.33 4.86
C GLY A 217 2.41 -17.95 4.92
N GLY A 218 3.05 -17.65 6.03
CA GLY A 218 3.76 -16.39 6.23
C GLY A 218 2.86 -15.16 6.28
N ASN A 219 3.40 -14.01 5.95
CA ASN A 219 2.66 -12.75 5.88
C ASN A 219 2.26 -12.42 4.44
N ARG A 220 1.05 -12.78 4.06
CA ARG A 220 0.53 -12.52 2.70
C ARG A 220 0.03 -11.08 2.50
N TYR A 221 0.04 -10.25 3.56
CA TYR A 221 -0.43 -8.87 3.48
C TYR A 221 0.42 -7.93 4.35
N PRO A 222 1.74 -7.84 4.09
CA PRO A 222 2.65 -7.05 4.94
C PRO A 222 2.45 -5.54 4.81
N THR A 223 1.91 -5.07 3.69
CA THR A 223 2.04 -3.69 3.23
C THR A 223 1.38 -2.67 4.16
N HIS A 224 0.18 -2.93 4.68
CA HIS A 224 -0.54 -1.98 5.55
C HIS A 224 0.22 -1.61 6.83
N GLY A 225 0.92 -2.57 7.43
CA GLY A 225 1.75 -2.31 8.60
C GLY A 225 3.15 -1.80 8.25
N LEU A 226 3.69 -2.24 7.11
CA LEU A 226 5.10 -2.04 6.75
C LEU A 226 5.36 -0.73 6.01
N VAL A 227 4.56 -0.41 4.97
CA VAL A 227 4.89 0.71 4.08
C VAL A 227 4.89 2.06 4.78
N PRO A 228 3.91 2.38 5.66
CA PRO A 228 3.96 3.62 6.44
C PRO A 228 5.24 3.74 7.29
N LEU A 229 5.71 2.62 7.86
CA LEU A 229 6.96 2.58 8.61
C LEU A 229 8.16 2.77 7.70
N CYS A 230 8.19 2.15 6.52
CA CYS A 230 9.25 2.31 5.54
C CYS A 230 9.42 3.78 5.11
N LEU A 231 8.31 4.49 4.84
CA LEU A 231 8.37 5.92 4.52
C LEU A 231 8.87 6.76 5.70
N THR A 232 8.43 6.43 6.92
CA THR A 232 8.84 7.13 8.14
C THR A 232 10.32 6.93 8.45
N MET A 233 10.86 5.73 8.19
CA MET A 233 12.23 5.33 8.46
C MET A 233 13.19 5.54 7.28
N ASP A 234 12.75 6.19 6.21
CA ASP A 234 13.54 6.46 5.01
C ASP A 234 14.11 5.20 4.34
N ILE A 235 13.35 4.10 4.33
CA ILE A 235 13.73 2.89 3.58
C ILE A 235 13.80 3.21 2.09
N ASN A 236 14.82 2.71 1.41
CA ASN A 236 15.25 3.03 0.05
C ASN A 236 15.75 4.49 -0.13
N ARG A 237 15.85 5.26 0.96
CA ARG A 237 16.18 6.71 0.97
C ARG A 237 17.12 7.04 2.14
N GLY A 238 18.25 6.37 2.24
CA GLY A 238 19.22 6.50 3.33
C GLY A 238 19.34 5.27 4.21
N ASP A 239 18.36 4.34 4.13
CA ASP A 239 18.40 3.02 4.77
C ASP A 239 17.72 1.99 3.84
N ARG A 240 17.87 0.69 4.12
CA ARG A 240 17.14 -0.40 3.45
C ARG A 240 16.84 -1.52 4.43
N MET A 241 15.82 -2.30 4.17
CA MET A 241 15.64 -3.58 4.83
C MET A 241 16.75 -4.53 4.36
N ASP A 242 17.42 -5.18 5.31
CA ASP A 242 18.60 -6.02 5.03
C ASP A 242 18.26 -7.50 5.05
N TYR A 243 17.68 -7.96 6.16
CA TYR A 243 17.23 -9.34 6.29
C TYR A 243 16.04 -9.47 7.22
N LEU A 244 15.36 -10.60 7.16
CA LEU A 244 14.23 -10.93 8.02
C LEU A 244 14.29 -12.35 8.60
N VAL A 245 13.53 -12.53 9.69
CA VAL A 245 13.15 -13.82 10.28
C VAL A 245 11.65 -13.80 10.52
N SER A 246 10.95 -14.88 10.17
CA SER A 246 9.50 -14.97 10.28
C SER A 246 9.07 -16.29 10.92
N LEU A 247 8.04 -16.24 11.75
CA LEU A 247 7.44 -17.37 12.43
C LEU A 247 5.93 -17.35 12.31
N ASP A 248 5.36 -18.51 12.07
CA ASP A 248 3.93 -18.77 12.05
C ASP A 248 3.50 -19.44 13.37
N SER A 249 2.34 -19.02 13.90
CA SER A 249 1.66 -19.72 14.99
C SER A 249 0.99 -21.00 14.48
N ASN A 250 0.35 -21.76 15.36
CA ASN A 250 -0.60 -22.79 14.94
C ASN A 250 -1.82 -22.19 14.25
N GLN A 251 -2.66 -23.05 13.66
CA GLN A 251 -3.95 -22.69 13.12
C GLN A 251 -5.07 -23.31 13.97
N ALA A 252 -5.73 -22.50 14.76
CA ALA A 252 -6.81 -22.90 15.64
C ALA A 252 -8.11 -22.12 15.35
N ASN A 253 -8.01 -20.79 15.23
CA ASN A 253 -9.17 -19.91 15.12
C ASN A 253 -9.88 -20.06 13.78
N PHE A 254 -9.14 -20.10 12.67
CA PHE A 254 -9.76 -20.20 11.33
C PHE A 254 -10.45 -21.53 11.13
N LYS A 255 -9.82 -22.62 11.60
CA LYS A 255 -10.43 -23.96 11.58
C LYS A 255 -11.70 -24.01 12.41
N ALA A 256 -11.67 -23.57 13.67
CA ALA A 256 -12.83 -23.54 14.55
C ALA A 256 -13.97 -22.71 13.95
N TYR A 257 -13.65 -21.56 13.32
CA TYR A 257 -14.65 -20.73 12.63
C TYR A 257 -15.32 -21.47 11.48
N MET A 258 -14.55 -22.11 10.59
CA MET A 258 -15.11 -22.90 9.48
C MET A 258 -16.00 -24.05 9.99
N GLU A 259 -15.58 -24.73 11.06
CA GLU A 259 -16.36 -25.79 11.68
C GLU A 259 -17.68 -25.28 12.29
N ALA A 260 -17.72 -24.07 12.77
CA ALA A 260 -18.90 -23.46 13.36
C ALA A 260 -19.91 -22.94 12.32
N VAL A 261 -19.43 -22.32 11.22
CA VAL A 261 -20.29 -21.59 10.29
C VAL A 261 -20.62 -22.31 8.99
N LEU A 262 -19.77 -23.25 8.55
CA LEU A 262 -20.01 -23.98 7.31
C LEU A 262 -20.88 -25.21 7.53
N PRO A 263 -21.71 -25.61 6.54
CA PRO A 263 -22.44 -26.87 6.57
C PRO A 263 -21.50 -28.07 6.83
N LYS A 264 -22.02 -29.12 7.51
CA LYS A 264 -21.21 -30.29 7.92
C LYS A 264 -20.54 -31.02 6.75
N ASP A 265 -21.19 -31.00 5.59
CA ASP A 265 -20.73 -31.63 4.34
C ASP A 265 -19.84 -30.71 3.49
N ASN A 266 -19.67 -29.44 3.87
CA ASN A 266 -18.84 -28.50 3.12
C ASN A 266 -17.36 -28.96 3.13
N PRO A 267 -16.73 -29.16 1.95
CA PRO A 267 -15.38 -29.66 1.85
C PRO A 267 -14.32 -28.76 2.51
N ARG A 268 -14.55 -27.44 2.58
CA ARG A 268 -13.61 -26.49 3.23
C ARG A 268 -13.35 -26.84 4.70
N ARG A 269 -14.31 -27.46 5.40
CA ARG A 269 -14.13 -27.90 6.80
C ARG A 269 -13.01 -28.92 6.99
N ARG A 270 -12.65 -29.67 5.93
CA ARG A 270 -11.65 -30.75 5.96
C ARG A 270 -10.41 -30.42 5.14
N THR A 271 -10.45 -29.36 4.34
CA THR A 271 -9.32 -28.94 3.52
C THR A 271 -8.25 -28.34 4.42
N PRO A 272 -7.01 -28.83 4.39
CA PRO A 272 -5.90 -28.18 5.08
C PRO A 272 -5.72 -26.76 4.54
N VAL A 273 -5.42 -25.82 5.44
CA VAL A 273 -5.11 -24.42 5.13
C VAL A 273 -3.72 -24.12 5.66
N ARG A 274 -2.86 -23.55 4.85
CA ARG A 274 -1.46 -23.27 5.25
C ARG A 274 -1.31 -22.00 6.09
N MET A 275 -2.17 -21.00 5.88
CA MET A 275 -2.11 -19.76 6.64
C MET A 275 -2.26 -20.04 8.13
N ALA A 276 -1.29 -19.60 8.92
CA ALA A 276 -1.37 -19.59 10.38
C ALA A 276 -2.37 -18.54 10.89
N ASP A 277 -2.80 -18.65 12.15
CA ASP A 277 -3.64 -17.62 12.75
C ASP A 277 -2.85 -16.31 12.94
N MET A 278 -1.56 -16.39 13.25
CA MET A 278 -0.66 -15.25 13.42
C MET A 278 0.69 -15.51 12.75
N ASN A 279 1.17 -14.55 11.97
CA ASN A 279 2.56 -14.46 11.55
C ASN A 279 3.25 -13.29 12.25
N SER A 280 4.49 -13.48 12.68
CA SER A 280 5.34 -12.44 13.26
C SER A 280 6.69 -12.44 12.55
N THR A 281 7.06 -11.29 12.01
CA THR A 281 8.28 -11.09 11.22
C THR A 281 9.14 -10.00 11.84
N LEU A 282 10.39 -10.32 12.15
CA LEU A 282 11.42 -9.35 12.55
C LEU A 282 12.29 -9.01 11.34
N ILE A 283 12.49 -7.72 11.13
CA ILE A 283 13.31 -7.17 10.05
C ILE A 283 14.44 -6.35 10.64
N LYS A 284 15.65 -6.54 10.13
CA LYS A 284 16.82 -5.71 10.41
C LYS A 284 17.10 -4.81 9.21
N THR A 285 17.42 -3.54 9.46
CA THR A 285 17.86 -2.62 8.40
C THR A 285 19.37 -2.53 8.31
N ALA A 286 19.88 -2.04 7.19
CA ALA A 286 21.32 -1.86 6.95
C ALA A 286 21.98 -0.89 7.95
N ASN A 287 21.23 0.14 8.41
CA ASN A 287 21.71 1.07 9.43
C ASN A 287 21.49 0.58 10.88
N GLY A 288 21.06 -0.68 11.06
CA GLY A 288 20.94 -1.30 12.38
C GLY A 288 19.61 -1.07 13.09
N ARG A 289 18.62 -0.43 12.49
CA ARG A 289 17.25 -0.31 12.99
C ARG A 289 16.53 -1.65 12.91
N SER A 290 15.41 -1.78 13.62
CA SER A 290 14.59 -3.00 13.56
C SER A 290 13.12 -2.68 13.36
N MET A 291 12.40 -3.64 12.75
CA MET A 291 10.94 -3.57 12.63
C MET A 291 10.33 -4.91 13.03
N LEU A 292 9.17 -4.88 13.70
CA LEU A 292 8.31 -6.04 13.94
C LEU A 292 7.04 -5.88 13.12
N ILE A 293 6.77 -6.81 12.21
CA ILE A 293 5.57 -6.80 11.36
C ILE A 293 4.73 -8.03 11.66
N GLN A 294 3.43 -7.81 11.92
CA GLN A 294 2.49 -8.86 12.28
C GLN A 294 1.34 -8.97 11.25
N HIS A 295 0.87 -10.20 11.04
CA HIS A 295 -0.29 -10.48 10.20
C HIS A 295 -1.22 -11.46 10.90
N ASP A 296 -2.50 -11.09 11.08
CA ASP A 296 -3.54 -11.92 11.67
C ASP A 296 -4.90 -11.57 11.07
N VAL A 297 -5.41 -12.44 10.21
CA VAL A 297 -6.74 -12.30 9.61
C VAL A 297 -7.70 -13.41 10.04
N ALA A 298 -7.27 -14.21 11.00
CA ALA A 298 -7.94 -15.43 11.44
C ALA A 298 -8.42 -15.40 12.90
N SER A 299 -8.03 -14.40 13.68
CA SER A 299 -8.43 -14.28 15.08
C SER A 299 -9.58 -13.28 15.28
N PRO A 300 -10.40 -13.44 16.34
CA PRO A 300 -11.45 -12.49 16.71
C PRO A 300 -10.84 -11.26 17.40
N ARG A 301 -9.96 -10.54 16.69
CA ARG A 301 -9.27 -9.35 17.18
C ARG A 301 -9.81 -8.10 16.50
N PRO A 302 -9.95 -6.98 17.22
CA PRO A 302 -10.25 -5.68 16.63
C PRO A 302 -9.19 -5.30 15.60
N TYR A 303 -9.59 -4.50 14.62
CA TYR A 303 -8.67 -3.96 13.63
C TYR A 303 -7.52 -3.21 14.29
N SER A 304 -6.29 -3.49 13.85
CA SER A 304 -5.10 -2.79 14.32
C SER A 304 -3.99 -2.86 13.29
N ARG A 305 -3.30 -1.74 13.08
CA ARG A 305 -2.01 -1.70 12.39
C ARG A 305 -0.85 -1.50 13.35
N ILE A 306 -1.10 -1.39 14.65
CA ILE A 306 -0.13 -1.08 15.71
C ILE A 306 0.49 0.29 15.51
N GLN A 307 1.22 0.51 14.41
CA GLN A 307 1.83 1.77 14.01
C GLN A 307 2.67 2.41 15.14
N LEU A 308 3.51 1.62 15.80
CA LEU A 308 4.43 2.12 16.81
C LEU A 308 5.76 2.53 16.15
N VAL A 309 6.25 3.71 16.51
CA VAL A 309 7.60 4.18 16.14
C VAL A 309 8.27 4.75 17.38
N THR A 310 9.49 4.30 17.63
CA THR A 310 10.33 4.78 18.73
C THR A 310 11.65 5.34 18.22
N GLY A 311 12.06 6.42 18.85
CA GLY A 311 13.36 7.05 18.62
C GLY A 311 13.97 7.53 19.92
N THR A 312 15.11 8.21 19.83
CA THR A 312 15.89 8.69 20.98
C THR A 312 15.23 9.81 21.77
N LYS A 313 14.16 10.44 21.23
CA LYS A 313 13.47 11.57 21.88
C LYS A 313 11.99 11.35 22.11
N GLY A 314 11.44 10.20 21.73
CA GLY A 314 10.03 9.95 21.93
C GLY A 314 9.52 8.72 21.22
N ALA A 315 8.24 8.43 21.46
CA ALA A 315 7.52 7.34 20.87
C ALA A 315 6.09 7.76 20.52
N ILE A 316 5.54 7.15 19.47
CA ILE A 316 4.15 7.32 19.03
C ILE A 316 3.59 5.97 18.61
N CYS A 317 2.32 5.70 18.91
CA CYS A 317 1.62 4.54 18.38
C CYS A 317 0.15 4.85 18.13
N ASP A 318 -0.52 3.97 17.36
CA ASP A 318 -1.98 3.98 17.20
C ASP A 318 -2.58 2.65 17.68
N TYR A 319 -3.91 2.61 17.74
CA TYR A 319 -4.71 1.45 18.20
C TYR A 319 -4.46 1.04 19.67
N PRO A 320 -4.66 1.97 20.64
CA PRO A 320 -5.12 3.36 20.49
C PRO A 320 -3.98 4.38 20.30
N PHE A 321 -4.32 5.57 19.79
CA PHE A 321 -3.37 6.67 19.63
C PHE A 321 -2.75 7.08 20.97
N ARG A 322 -1.42 7.09 21.00
CA ARG A 322 -0.61 7.52 22.14
C ARG A 322 0.70 8.12 21.66
N VAL A 323 1.19 9.10 22.40
CA VAL A 323 2.47 9.77 22.10
C VAL A 323 3.15 10.19 23.39
N VAL A 324 4.48 10.21 23.39
CA VAL A 324 5.30 10.75 24.48
C VAL A 324 6.61 11.27 23.91
N PHE A 325 7.11 12.38 24.44
CA PHE A 325 8.45 12.89 24.13
C PHE A 325 9.28 13.02 25.42
N GLU A 326 10.59 12.92 25.27
CA GLU A 326 11.54 13.33 26.29
C GLU A 326 11.53 14.86 26.40
N GLU A 327 11.20 15.39 27.57
CA GLU A 327 11.03 16.85 27.75
C GLU A 327 12.38 17.58 27.79
N PHE A 328 13.37 16.94 28.42
CA PHE A 328 14.76 17.37 28.47
C PHE A 328 15.65 16.14 28.59
N PRO A 329 16.94 16.17 28.19
CA PRO A 329 17.83 15.02 28.27
C PRO A 329 17.86 14.41 29.67
N GLY A 330 17.55 13.13 29.77
CA GLY A 330 17.50 12.38 31.03
C GLY A 330 16.22 12.52 31.84
N SER A 331 15.19 13.23 31.35
CA SER A 331 13.90 13.35 32.05
C SER A 331 13.17 12.02 32.20
N GLY A 332 13.42 11.08 31.28
CA GLY A 332 12.71 9.80 31.22
C GLY A 332 11.26 9.94 30.76
N ALA A 333 10.71 8.89 30.18
CA ALA A 333 9.30 8.80 29.79
C ALA A 333 8.71 7.52 30.36
N HIS A 334 8.12 7.60 31.55
CA HIS A 334 7.55 6.44 32.24
C HIS A 334 6.08 6.18 31.88
N ALA A 335 5.41 7.13 31.24
CA ALA A 335 4.01 7.01 30.84
C ALA A 335 3.75 7.75 29.52
N TRP A 336 2.76 7.27 28.79
CA TRP A 336 2.19 8.00 27.66
C TRP A 336 1.54 9.29 28.16
N TYR A 337 1.53 10.34 27.35
CA TYR A 337 0.76 11.54 27.66
C TYR A 337 -0.73 11.21 27.78
N ASP A 338 -1.44 11.97 28.63
CA ASP A 338 -2.88 11.88 28.73
C ASP A 338 -3.58 12.25 27.40
N GLU A 339 -4.87 11.93 27.29
CA GLU A 339 -5.66 12.15 26.08
C GLU A 339 -5.68 13.64 25.64
N LYS A 340 -5.71 14.57 26.62
CA LYS A 340 -5.73 16.00 26.33
C LYS A 340 -4.44 16.43 25.65
N ARG A 341 -3.29 16.11 26.26
CA ARG A 341 -1.96 16.48 25.73
C ARG A 341 -1.67 15.76 24.40
N ALA A 342 -2.02 14.49 24.30
CA ALA A 342 -1.90 13.74 23.05
C ALA A 342 -2.76 14.37 21.93
N GLY A 343 -3.99 14.79 22.25
CA GLY A 343 -4.88 15.51 21.33
C GLY A 343 -4.32 16.86 20.86
N GLU A 344 -3.74 17.63 21.77
CA GLU A 344 -3.08 18.91 21.44
C GLU A 344 -1.90 18.70 20.45
N ILE A 345 -1.12 17.63 20.66
CA ILE A 345 -0.01 17.26 19.76
C ILE A 345 -0.55 16.86 18.40
N ARG A 346 -1.59 16.01 18.34
CA ARG A 346 -2.24 15.60 17.10
C ARG A 346 -2.71 16.80 16.29
N GLU A 347 -3.40 17.75 16.89
CA GLU A 347 -3.88 18.96 16.21
C GLU A 347 -2.73 19.87 15.76
N LYS A 348 -1.76 20.14 16.63
CA LYS A 348 -0.63 21.01 16.33
C LYS A 348 0.22 20.50 15.17
N TYR A 349 0.52 19.20 15.17
CA TYR A 349 1.42 18.57 14.22
C TYR A 349 0.70 17.74 13.15
N ARG A 350 -0.62 17.89 13.00
CA ARG A 350 -1.38 17.28 11.91
C ARG A 350 -0.69 17.56 10.58
N HIS A 351 -0.53 16.51 9.77
CA HIS A 351 0.15 16.65 8.47
C HIS A 351 -0.57 17.63 7.54
N PRO A 352 0.14 18.44 6.72
CA PRO A 352 -0.46 19.41 5.80
C PRO A 352 -1.58 18.83 4.93
N LEU A 353 -1.41 17.65 4.33
CA LEU A 353 -2.47 17.01 3.54
C LEU A 353 -3.77 16.84 4.31
N TRP A 354 -3.72 16.43 5.59
CA TRP A 354 -4.91 16.32 6.42
C TRP A 354 -5.51 17.67 6.79
N LYS A 355 -4.68 18.71 6.91
CA LYS A 355 -5.18 20.08 7.10
C LYS A 355 -5.85 20.60 5.83
N THR A 356 -5.31 20.29 4.65
CA THR A 356 -5.78 20.82 3.36
C THR A 356 -7.02 20.08 2.86
N VAL A 357 -7.03 18.72 2.87
CA VAL A 357 -8.11 17.93 2.26
C VAL A 357 -8.80 16.96 3.21
N GLY A 358 -8.41 16.88 4.48
CA GLY A 358 -8.90 15.87 5.41
C GLY A 358 -10.41 15.87 5.62
N GLU A 359 -11.05 17.03 5.75
CA GLU A 359 -12.50 17.12 5.93
C GLU A 359 -13.26 16.70 4.66
N LEU A 360 -12.74 17.02 3.48
CA LEU A 360 -13.30 16.55 2.21
C LEU A 360 -13.12 15.03 2.10
N ALA A 361 -11.94 14.53 2.46
CA ALA A 361 -11.62 13.12 2.43
C ALA A 361 -12.57 12.28 3.32
N LYS A 362 -12.86 12.74 4.52
CA LYS A 362 -13.83 12.08 5.42
C LYS A 362 -15.24 12.03 4.81
N ARG A 363 -15.67 13.08 4.10
CA ARG A 363 -16.99 13.13 3.45
C ARG A 363 -17.09 12.23 2.22
N VAL A 364 -16.07 12.23 1.37
CA VAL A 364 -16.04 11.37 0.18
C VAL A 364 -15.88 9.91 0.56
N GLY A 365 -15.10 9.63 1.62
CA GLY A 365 -14.95 8.31 2.19
C GLY A 365 -13.79 7.52 1.57
N GLY A 366 -13.84 6.20 1.81
CA GLY A 366 -12.72 5.28 1.54
C GLY A 366 -11.79 5.20 2.75
N HIS A 367 -12.03 4.18 3.61
CA HIS A 367 -11.24 3.90 4.83
C HIS A 367 -10.99 5.16 5.70
N GLY A 368 -12.06 5.89 6.03
CA GLY A 368 -11.94 7.12 6.84
C GLY A 368 -11.34 8.31 6.11
N GLY A 369 -11.17 8.26 4.78
CA GLY A 369 -10.66 9.33 3.93
C GLY A 369 -9.25 9.08 3.39
N MET A 370 -8.49 8.13 3.92
CA MET A 370 -7.12 7.90 3.45
C MET A 370 -7.04 7.47 1.98
N ASP A 371 -8.01 6.70 1.46
CA ASP A 371 -8.08 6.38 0.02
C ASP A 371 -8.21 7.65 -0.83
N PHE A 372 -9.05 8.59 -0.39
CA PHE A 372 -9.24 9.84 -1.12
C PHE A 372 -7.99 10.71 -1.14
N ILE A 373 -7.28 10.80 -0.01
CA ILE A 373 -6.04 11.58 0.08
C ILE A 373 -4.97 10.96 -0.81
N MET A 374 -4.83 9.64 -0.80
CA MET A 374 -3.93 8.92 -1.69
C MET A 374 -4.24 9.23 -3.16
N ASP A 375 -5.52 9.09 -3.55
CA ASP A 375 -5.93 9.35 -4.95
C ASP A 375 -5.71 10.82 -5.32
N ALA A 376 -6.06 11.77 -4.47
CA ALA A 376 -5.82 13.19 -4.71
C ALA A 376 -4.31 13.50 -4.87
N ARG A 377 -3.46 12.82 -4.09
CA ARG A 377 -2.03 13.07 -4.10
C ARG A 377 -1.36 12.57 -5.39
N TRP A 378 -1.60 11.32 -5.82
CA TRP A 378 -1.00 10.85 -7.07
C TRP A 378 -1.56 11.56 -8.30
N ILE A 379 -2.85 11.95 -8.30
CA ILE A 379 -3.43 12.77 -9.36
C ILE A 379 -2.73 14.12 -9.44
N TYR A 380 -2.57 14.79 -8.30
CA TYR A 380 -1.84 16.07 -8.24
C TYR A 380 -0.41 15.93 -8.75
N CYS A 381 0.32 14.89 -8.36
CA CYS A 381 1.68 14.66 -8.82
C CYS A 381 1.74 14.53 -10.35
N LEU A 382 0.88 13.70 -10.95
CA LEU A 382 0.86 13.54 -12.42
C LEU A 382 0.43 14.80 -13.13
N GLN A 383 -0.55 15.55 -12.60
CA GLN A 383 -1.00 16.81 -13.21
C GLN A 383 0.09 17.87 -13.21
N GLN A 384 0.92 17.89 -12.17
CA GLN A 384 1.97 18.91 -12.01
C GLN A 384 3.35 18.45 -12.51
N GLY A 385 3.48 17.21 -13.01
CA GLY A 385 4.79 16.65 -13.37
C GLY A 385 5.72 16.55 -12.17
N LEU A 386 5.22 16.10 -11.03
CA LEU A 386 5.96 15.90 -9.79
C LEU A 386 6.25 14.40 -9.58
N PRO A 387 7.31 14.06 -8.85
CA PRO A 387 7.52 12.69 -8.39
C PRO A 387 6.35 12.19 -7.54
N LEU A 388 6.08 10.89 -7.61
CA LEU A 388 5.15 10.22 -6.69
C LEU A 388 5.78 10.06 -5.30
N ASP A 389 4.94 9.94 -4.27
CA ASP A 389 5.39 9.73 -2.89
C ASP A 389 5.98 8.32 -2.67
N MET A 390 5.52 7.35 -3.45
CA MET A 390 6.04 5.98 -3.51
C MET A 390 6.40 5.62 -4.94
N ASP A 391 7.51 4.95 -5.13
CA ASP A 391 8.00 4.49 -6.42
C ASP A 391 7.99 2.95 -6.53
N VAL A 392 8.47 2.42 -7.65
CA VAL A 392 8.49 0.97 -7.89
C VAL A 392 9.44 0.23 -6.94
N TYR A 393 10.45 0.90 -6.40
CA TYR A 393 11.39 0.29 -5.44
C TYR A 393 10.72 0.11 -4.07
N ASP A 394 9.85 1.03 -3.66
CA ASP A 394 9.04 0.88 -2.44
C ASP A 394 8.06 -0.29 -2.58
N LEU A 395 7.41 -0.38 -3.74
CA LEU A 395 6.54 -1.50 -4.09
C LEU A 395 7.29 -2.83 -3.99
N ALA A 396 8.46 -2.94 -4.63
CA ALA A 396 9.24 -4.17 -4.70
C ALA A 396 9.77 -4.57 -3.32
N ALA A 397 10.41 -3.64 -2.59
CA ALA A 397 10.98 -3.88 -1.28
C ALA A 397 9.95 -4.38 -0.26
N THR A 398 8.69 -3.94 -0.36
CA THR A 398 7.65 -4.32 0.60
C THR A 398 6.83 -5.53 0.16
N SER A 399 6.59 -5.70 -1.15
CA SER A 399 5.84 -6.84 -1.69
C SER A 399 6.63 -8.16 -1.66
N CYS A 400 7.96 -8.13 -1.80
CA CYS A 400 8.80 -9.35 -1.73
C CYS A 400 8.70 -10.08 -0.38
N LEU A 401 8.25 -9.39 0.67
CA LEU A 401 8.04 -10.00 1.97
C LEU A 401 6.95 -11.09 1.95
N CYS A 402 6.02 -11.06 1.00
CA CYS A 402 5.03 -12.12 0.85
C CYS A 402 5.68 -13.50 0.66
N GLU A 403 6.72 -13.59 -0.16
CA GLU A 403 7.47 -14.84 -0.37
C GLU A 403 8.47 -15.09 0.76
N LEU A 404 9.26 -14.08 1.12
CA LEU A 404 10.36 -14.25 2.06
C LEU A 404 9.90 -14.65 3.47
N THR A 405 8.73 -14.16 3.91
CA THR A 405 8.16 -14.55 5.20
C THR A 405 7.65 -15.98 5.20
N GLU A 406 7.02 -16.44 4.10
CA GLU A 406 6.61 -17.83 3.93
C GLU A 406 7.83 -18.76 3.93
N LEU A 407 8.87 -18.44 3.15
CA LEU A 407 10.10 -19.22 3.11
C LEU A 407 10.79 -19.31 4.47
N SER A 408 10.80 -18.23 5.25
CA SER A 408 11.39 -18.20 6.59
C SER A 408 10.59 -19.06 7.56
N ALA A 409 9.27 -18.89 7.59
CA ALA A 409 8.38 -19.66 8.47
C ALA A 409 8.43 -21.16 8.19
N ASP A 410 8.37 -21.58 6.92
CA ASP A 410 8.48 -22.97 6.49
C ASP A 410 9.82 -23.62 6.88
N ARG A 411 10.87 -22.81 7.06
CA ARG A 411 12.21 -23.26 7.42
C ARG A 411 12.60 -22.89 8.86
N ARG A 412 11.61 -22.90 9.77
CA ARG A 412 11.80 -22.75 11.22
C ARG A 412 12.47 -21.43 11.61
N GLY A 413 12.10 -20.34 10.96
CA GLY A 413 12.68 -19.02 11.22
C GLY A 413 14.08 -18.83 10.64
N ARG A 414 14.40 -19.50 9.52
CA ARG A 414 15.65 -19.25 8.81
C ARG A 414 15.71 -17.79 8.35
N THR A 415 16.86 -17.15 8.55
CA THR A 415 17.11 -15.81 8.06
C THR A 415 17.13 -15.77 6.53
N TYR A 416 16.45 -14.76 5.95
CA TYR A 416 16.47 -14.47 4.53
C TYR A 416 16.88 -13.03 4.29
N ASP A 417 17.83 -12.83 3.38
CA ASP A 417 18.22 -11.50 2.89
C ASP A 417 17.08 -10.90 2.08
N ILE A 418 16.84 -9.61 2.26
CA ILE A 418 15.87 -8.84 1.47
C ILE A 418 16.62 -8.21 0.31
N PRO A 419 16.22 -8.47 -0.96
CA PRO A 419 16.90 -7.93 -2.12
C PRO A 419 16.96 -6.40 -2.11
N ASP A 420 18.08 -5.85 -2.52
CA ASP A 420 18.24 -4.43 -2.77
C ASP A 420 17.81 -4.07 -4.19
N PHE A 421 16.54 -3.69 -4.33
CA PHE A 421 15.98 -3.31 -5.63
C PHE A 421 16.53 -2.00 -6.16
N THR A 422 17.18 -1.19 -5.31
CA THR A 422 17.83 0.07 -5.70
C THR A 422 19.27 -0.12 -6.18
N ARG A 423 19.80 -1.34 -6.11
CA ARG A 423 21.18 -1.70 -6.50
C ARG A 423 22.25 -0.83 -5.83
N GLY A 424 22.02 -0.42 -4.60
CA GLY A 424 22.93 0.36 -3.77
C GLY A 424 22.61 1.85 -3.68
N ASP A 425 21.72 2.37 -4.53
CA ASP A 425 21.40 3.79 -4.59
C ASP A 425 20.59 4.30 -3.41
N TRP A 426 19.99 3.42 -2.62
CA TRP A 426 19.32 3.80 -1.38
C TRP A 426 20.18 4.72 -0.49
N ARG A 427 21.51 4.65 -0.61
CA ARG A 427 22.45 5.49 0.14
C ARG A 427 22.42 6.95 -0.29
N TYR A 428 22.01 7.21 -1.53
CA TYR A 428 22.07 8.53 -2.17
C TYR A 428 20.68 9.08 -2.48
N ASN A 429 19.67 8.22 -2.48
CA ASN A 429 18.29 8.60 -2.70
C ASN A 429 17.81 9.56 -1.62
N LYS A 430 17.16 10.65 -2.04
CA LYS A 430 16.67 11.67 -1.11
C LYS A 430 15.44 11.18 -0.35
N PRO A 431 15.38 11.43 0.97
CA PRO A 431 14.17 11.19 1.75
C PRO A 431 12.94 11.90 1.18
N LEU A 432 11.78 11.28 1.34
CA LEU A 432 10.52 11.96 1.08
C LEU A 432 10.35 13.12 2.06
N GLY A 433 10.08 14.31 1.54
CA GLY A 433 9.77 15.50 2.35
C GLY A 433 8.33 15.50 2.82
N ILE A 434 7.97 16.48 3.64
CA ILE A 434 6.57 16.75 3.99
C ILE A 434 5.88 17.30 2.74
N VAL A 435 4.86 16.59 2.25
CA VAL A 435 4.15 16.90 1.01
C VAL A 435 2.80 17.54 1.27
N ASP A 436 2.28 18.28 0.29
CA ASP A 436 0.95 18.89 0.31
C ASP A 436 0.34 18.92 -1.10
N ILE A 437 -0.88 19.40 -1.21
CA ILE A 437 -1.64 19.63 -2.44
C ILE A 437 -2.06 21.10 -2.49
N ASP A 438 -1.76 21.79 -3.59
CA ASP A 438 -2.37 23.08 -3.89
C ASP A 438 -3.65 22.85 -4.72
N LEU A 439 -4.80 22.93 -4.05
CA LEU A 439 -6.10 22.71 -4.67
C LEU A 439 -6.38 23.66 -5.85
N ARG A 440 -5.84 24.87 -5.81
CA ARG A 440 -6.01 25.84 -6.92
C ARG A 440 -5.33 25.34 -8.20
N LYS A 441 -4.16 24.71 -8.08
CA LYS A 441 -3.47 24.07 -9.22
C LYS A 441 -4.22 22.86 -9.77
N MET A 442 -5.12 22.27 -8.97
CA MET A 442 -6.03 21.23 -9.45
C MET A 442 -7.31 21.80 -10.09
N GLY A 443 -7.44 23.13 -10.21
CA GLY A 443 -8.64 23.79 -10.77
C GLY A 443 -9.77 24.00 -9.77
N VAL A 444 -9.50 23.94 -8.47
CA VAL A 444 -10.46 24.31 -7.41
C VAL A 444 -10.34 25.80 -7.12
N GLU A 445 -11.44 26.56 -7.35
CA GLU A 445 -11.47 28.01 -7.15
C GLU A 445 -11.25 28.40 -5.68
N ALA A 446 -10.53 29.51 -5.44
CA ALA A 446 -10.09 29.94 -4.11
C ALA A 446 -11.24 30.19 -3.11
N ASP A 447 -12.34 30.72 -3.59
CA ASP A 447 -13.56 30.98 -2.82
C ASP A 447 -14.28 29.69 -2.40
N LYS A 448 -14.09 28.61 -3.16
CA LYS A 448 -14.56 27.28 -2.82
C LYS A 448 -13.58 26.53 -1.89
N VAL A 449 -12.31 26.95 -1.80
CA VAL A 449 -11.34 26.38 -0.85
C VAL A 449 -11.66 26.76 0.60
N GLY A 450 -12.09 28.00 0.86
CA GLY A 450 -12.59 28.44 2.18
C GLY A 450 -13.97 27.87 2.52
N ALA A 451 -14.87 27.77 1.52
CA ALA A 451 -16.19 27.16 1.63
C ALA A 451 -16.12 25.61 1.57
N ALA A 452 -15.04 25.03 1.07
CA ALA A 452 -14.83 23.57 0.99
C ALA A 452 -14.63 22.91 2.37
N ALA A 453 -14.38 23.70 3.40
CA ALA A 453 -14.65 23.25 4.77
C ALA A 453 -16.16 22.98 4.98
N GLY A 454 -17.06 23.48 4.12
CA GLY A 454 -18.49 23.31 4.19
C GLY A 454 -19.19 22.70 2.97
N GLN A 455 -18.84 23.04 1.73
CA GLN A 455 -19.57 22.61 0.52
C GLN A 455 -18.70 22.64 -0.74
N ILE A 456 -18.13 21.51 -1.17
CA ILE A 456 -17.82 21.32 -2.58
C ILE A 456 -18.96 20.52 -3.20
N THR A 457 -19.91 21.22 -3.80
CA THR A 457 -20.78 20.67 -4.84
C THR A 457 -19.95 20.75 -6.14
N VAL A 458 -19.42 19.62 -6.59
CA VAL A 458 -18.83 19.46 -7.91
C VAL A 458 -19.92 19.03 -8.87
#